data_4d7373b90fb2cd772356ac5ab8ad2a9d
#
_entry.id   4d7373b90fb2cd772356ac5ab8ad2a9d
#
_cell.length_a   1.000
_cell.length_b   1.000
_cell.length_c   1.000
_cell.angle_alpha   90.00
_cell.angle_beta   90.00
_cell.angle_gamma   90.00
#
_symmetry.space_group_name_H-M   'P 1'
#
loop_
_entity.id
_entity.type
_entity.pdbx_description
1 polymer ?
#
loop_
_entity_poly.entity_id
_entity_poly.type
_entity_poly.pdbx_seq_one_letter_code
_entity_poly.pdbx_strand_id
1 'polypeptide(L)'
;MFNRTLRFDAGGHGLSIAVLAGGDSAEREVSLETGTNVLAALEAAGHVTAAIDPAHCDLAEIAWSRFDACFIALHGGAGEDGRLQRRLELLRVPYTGSGPDACRLAMSKSASKERFLQAGLPTLDYLLVAAGDDPREVQSRAARLPYPLIAKPDSQGSSLGVGVARTPDELPQRIEQAGKFDPYVLIEPYVQGREFTVTLIGRDVLSTAEIVSSRGVFDYAAKYEADDPHEVRFDLPVESTRPLEALAIGAAEALGTRGLVRVDLRMDEANRPWLLELNAVPGLTDTSLAPQAAARAGLELPHLCERLVRDCLALELSR
;
A
#
# COMPACT_ATOMS: atom_id res chain seq x y z
N MET A 1 -30.50 -20.61 -2.69
CA MET A 1 -30.73 -19.47 -3.59
C MET A 1 -31.04 -18.26 -2.71
N PHE A 2 -30.05 -17.47 -2.33
CA PHE A 2 -30.27 -16.23 -1.60
C PHE A 2 -30.29 -15.11 -2.63
N ASN A 3 -31.51 -14.64 -2.92
CA ASN A 3 -31.73 -13.50 -3.79
C ASN A 3 -31.43 -12.24 -2.96
N ARG A 4 -30.18 -11.74 -3.02
CA ARG A 4 -29.78 -10.48 -2.42
C ARG A 4 -30.20 -9.38 -3.37
N THR A 5 -31.42 -8.87 -3.19
CA THR A 5 -31.87 -7.66 -3.87
C THR A 5 -31.08 -6.50 -3.25
N LEU A 6 -30.01 -6.06 -3.89
CA LEU A 6 -29.30 -4.85 -3.52
C LEU A 6 -30.29 -3.68 -3.65
N ARG A 7 -30.72 -3.13 -2.53
CA ARG A 7 -31.57 -1.95 -2.50
C ARG A 7 -30.71 -0.72 -2.72
N PHE A 8 -30.56 -0.32 -3.96
CA PHE A 8 -30.11 1.02 -4.30
C PHE A 8 -31.33 1.94 -4.24
N ASP A 9 -31.53 2.55 -3.09
CA ASP A 9 -32.41 3.71 -3.02
C ASP A 9 -31.59 4.96 -3.35
N ALA A 10 -31.87 5.58 -4.48
CA ALA A 10 -31.35 6.90 -4.86
C ALA A 10 -31.91 8.02 -3.95
N GLY A 11 -32.54 7.67 -2.85
CA GLY A 11 -33.18 8.54 -1.86
C GLY A 11 -32.74 8.15 -0.43
N GLY A 12 -31.70 8.78 0.10
CA GLY A 12 -31.64 9.22 1.48
C GLY A 12 -31.42 8.21 2.61
N HIS A 13 -31.22 6.91 2.37
CA HIS A 13 -30.92 5.98 3.45
C HIS A 13 -29.44 5.60 3.46
N GLY A 14 -28.76 5.82 4.61
CA GLY A 14 -27.37 5.43 4.82
C GLY A 14 -27.16 3.92 4.65
N LEU A 15 -26.02 3.52 4.08
CA LEU A 15 -25.61 2.12 3.96
C LEU A 15 -25.20 1.57 5.33
N SER A 16 -25.28 0.25 5.50
CA SER A 16 -24.71 -0.46 6.65
C SER A 16 -23.33 -1.00 6.26
N ILE A 17 -22.27 -0.51 6.91
CA ILE A 17 -20.88 -0.77 6.52
C ILE A 17 -20.11 -1.41 7.69
N ALA A 18 -19.54 -2.59 7.45
CA ALA A 18 -18.58 -3.18 8.37
C ALA A 18 -17.19 -2.57 8.14
N VAL A 19 -16.51 -2.11 9.19
CA VAL A 19 -15.14 -1.60 9.11
C VAL A 19 -14.21 -2.62 9.76
N LEU A 20 -13.36 -3.27 8.97
CA LEU A 20 -12.36 -4.20 9.46
C LEU A 20 -11.09 -3.45 9.86
N ALA A 21 -10.74 -3.48 11.15
CA ALA A 21 -9.57 -2.81 11.72
C ALA A 21 -8.94 -3.64 12.83
N GLY A 22 -7.70 -3.37 13.18
CA GLY A 22 -6.94 -4.12 14.19
C GLY A 22 -6.12 -5.26 13.54
N GLY A 23 -6.55 -6.50 13.72
CA GLY A 23 -5.82 -7.68 13.25
C GLY A 23 -4.60 -8.01 14.12
N ASP A 24 -3.72 -8.89 13.64
CA ASP A 24 -2.58 -9.46 14.38
C ASP A 24 -1.20 -9.05 13.81
N SER A 25 -1.17 -8.10 12.85
CA SER A 25 0.08 -7.62 12.26
C SER A 25 0.85 -6.69 13.18
N ALA A 26 2.11 -6.43 12.83
CA ALA A 26 2.94 -5.43 13.51
C ALA A 26 2.38 -3.98 13.35
N GLU A 27 1.47 -3.76 12.39
CA GLU A 27 0.84 -2.47 12.11
C GLU A 27 -0.55 -2.33 12.76
N ARG A 28 -0.85 -3.15 13.77
CA ARG A 28 -2.15 -3.17 14.47
C ARG A 28 -2.61 -1.80 14.95
N GLU A 29 -1.74 -1.02 15.59
CA GLU A 29 -2.09 0.29 16.13
C GLU A 29 -2.48 1.28 15.02
N VAL A 30 -1.74 1.30 13.93
CA VAL A 30 -2.05 2.10 12.74
C VAL A 30 -3.39 1.69 12.13
N SER A 31 -3.67 0.39 12.13
CA SER A 31 -4.95 -0.15 11.65
C SER A 31 -6.13 0.28 12.52
N LEU A 32 -6.00 0.26 13.84
CA LEU A 32 -7.03 0.70 14.77
C LEU A 32 -7.31 2.21 14.65
N GLU A 33 -6.27 3.02 14.47
CA GLU A 33 -6.39 4.46 14.23
C GLU A 33 -7.09 4.73 12.89
N THR A 34 -6.64 4.09 11.81
CA THR A 34 -7.31 4.14 10.50
C THR A 34 -8.78 3.75 10.62
N GLY A 35 -9.08 2.65 11.33
CA GLY A 35 -10.45 2.19 11.55
C GLY A 35 -11.32 3.22 12.27
N THR A 36 -10.78 3.87 13.28
CA THR A 36 -11.46 4.93 14.03
C THR A 36 -11.81 6.12 13.13
N ASN A 37 -10.86 6.57 12.32
CA ASN A 37 -11.07 7.68 11.37
C ASN A 37 -12.10 7.33 10.29
N VAL A 38 -12.04 6.10 9.77
CA VAL A 38 -12.99 5.60 8.76
C VAL A 38 -14.40 5.49 9.32
N LEU A 39 -14.57 4.98 10.55
CA LEU A 39 -15.87 4.92 11.23
C LEU A 39 -16.49 6.32 11.34
N ALA A 40 -15.73 7.27 11.91
CA ALA A 40 -16.18 8.66 12.05
C ALA A 40 -16.51 9.31 10.70
N ALA A 41 -15.69 9.06 9.67
CA ALA A 41 -15.89 9.60 8.34
C ALA A 41 -17.17 9.06 7.67
N LEU A 42 -17.41 7.76 7.75
CA LEU A 42 -18.62 7.12 7.19
C LEU A 42 -19.88 7.52 7.94
N GLU A 43 -19.83 7.66 9.27
CA GLU A 43 -20.95 8.17 10.08
C GLU A 43 -21.27 9.63 9.74
N ALA A 44 -20.23 10.47 9.54
CA ALA A 44 -20.42 11.85 9.09
C ALA A 44 -21.03 11.92 7.67
N ALA A 45 -20.78 10.92 6.82
CA ALA A 45 -21.40 10.78 5.51
C ALA A 45 -22.85 10.20 5.59
N GLY A 46 -23.36 9.89 6.78
CA GLY A 46 -24.74 9.42 7.00
C GLY A 46 -24.91 7.91 6.90
N HIS A 47 -23.85 7.12 6.99
CA HIS A 47 -23.89 5.66 7.00
C HIS A 47 -24.01 5.09 8.43
N VAL A 48 -24.47 3.86 8.54
CA VAL A 48 -24.43 3.08 9.78
C VAL A 48 -23.22 2.18 9.76
N THR A 49 -22.38 2.26 10.79
CA THR A 49 -21.10 1.52 10.81
C THR A 49 -21.01 0.50 11.95
N ALA A 50 -20.18 -0.51 11.79
CA ALA A 50 -19.79 -1.43 12.84
C ALA A 50 -18.30 -1.79 12.72
N ALA A 51 -17.54 -1.60 13.80
CA ALA A 51 -16.15 -2.04 13.89
C ALA A 51 -16.07 -3.55 14.07
N ILE A 52 -15.19 -4.20 13.34
CA ILE A 52 -14.90 -5.63 13.43
C ILE A 52 -13.39 -5.82 13.47
N ASP A 53 -12.90 -6.43 14.55
CA ASP A 53 -11.48 -6.79 14.67
C ASP A 53 -11.30 -8.30 14.43
N PRO A 54 -10.65 -8.69 13.33
CA PRO A 54 -10.43 -10.11 13.00
C PRO A 54 -9.52 -10.85 13.99
N ALA A 55 -8.78 -10.14 14.86
CA ALA A 55 -8.01 -10.78 15.93
C ALA A 55 -8.92 -11.35 17.03
N HIS A 56 -10.18 -10.91 17.11
CA HIS A 56 -11.10 -11.26 18.19
C HIS A 56 -12.35 -12.01 17.71
N CYS A 57 -12.52 -12.25 16.40
CA CYS A 57 -13.66 -12.97 15.87
C CYS A 57 -13.33 -13.76 14.59
N ASP A 58 -14.08 -14.83 14.36
CA ASP A 58 -14.04 -15.50 13.07
C ASP A 58 -14.95 -14.78 12.07
N LEU A 59 -14.37 -14.33 10.96
CA LEU A 59 -15.12 -13.68 9.88
C LEU A 59 -16.23 -14.57 9.28
N ALA A 60 -16.13 -15.90 9.40
CA ALA A 60 -17.16 -16.81 8.93
C ALA A 60 -18.44 -16.79 9.81
N GLU A 61 -18.31 -16.37 11.08
CA GLU A 61 -19.43 -16.30 12.04
C GLU A 61 -20.19 -14.97 11.97
N ILE A 62 -19.67 -14.00 11.21
CA ILE A 62 -20.29 -12.69 11.07
C ILE A 62 -21.53 -12.78 10.17
N ALA A 63 -22.62 -12.19 10.62
CA ALA A 63 -23.84 -12.07 9.83
C ALA A 63 -23.71 -11.02 8.72
N TRP A 64 -22.91 -11.32 7.70
CA TRP A 64 -22.59 -10.39 6.60
C TRP A 64 -23.81 -9.87 5.84
N SER A 65 -24.94 -10.59 5.89
CA SER A 65 -26.21 -10.13 5.30
C SER A 65 -26.76 -8.85 5.91
N ARG A 66 -26.22 -8.40 7.04
CA ARG A 66 -26.59 -7.14 7.71
C ARG A 66 -25.84 -5.93 7.16
N PHE A 67 -24.78 -6.17 6.35
CA PHE A 67 -23.91 -5.13 5.82
C PHE A 67 -24.04 -5.08 4.29
N ASP A 68 -24.06 -3.87 3.75
CA ASP A 68 -24.02 -3.63 2.31
C ASP A 68 -22.60 -3.77 1.75
N ALA A 69 -21.61 -3.34 2.53
CA ALA A 69 -20.19 -3.42 2.17
C ALA A 69 -19.31 -3.61 3.40
N CYS A 70 -18.06 -4.01 3.14
CA CYS A 70 -16.98 -4.07 4.10
C CYS A 70 -15.91 -3.04 3.70
N PHE A 71 -15.54 -2.14 4.61
CA PHE A 71 -14.39 -1.26 4.45
C PHE A 71 -13.16 -1.93 5.08
N ILE A 72 -12.09 -2.13 4.30
CA ILE A 72 -10.84 -2.70 4.78
C ILE A 72 -9.95 -1.55 5.28
N ALA A 73 -9.73 -1.52 6.60
CA ALA A 73 -8.82 -0.60 7.30
C ALA A 73 -7.69 -1.37 8.02
N LEU A 74 -7.43 -2.63 7.59
CA LEU A 74 -6.35 -3.46 8.11
C LEU A 74 -5.04 -3.14 7.40
N HIS A 75 -3.95 -3.05 8.15
CA HIS A 75 -2.61 -2.82 7.63
C HIS A 75 -1.68 -3.97 7.95
N GLY A 76 -0.76 -4.23 7.02
CA GLY A 76 0.20 -5.32 7.10
C GLY A 76 -0.41 -6.72 7.05
N GLY A 77 0.43 -7.73 6.90
CA GLY A 77 0.06 -9.13 6.97
C GLY A 77 -1.17 -9.51 6.14
N ALA A 78 -2.11 -10.23 6.76
CA ALA A 78 -3.31 -10.74 6.10
C ALA A 78 -4.23 -9.64 5.52
N GLY A 79 -4.15 -8.41 6.03
CA GLY A 79 -4.94 -7.27 5.55
C GLY A 79 -4.53 -6.81 4.14
N GLU A 80 -3.24 -6.96 3.80
CA GLU A 80 -2.66 -6.44 2.57
C GLU A 80 -2.16 -7.51 1.59
N ASP A 81 -1.98 -8.77 2.01
CA ASP A 81 -1.39 -9.84 1.20
C ASP A 81 -2.39 -10.64 0.35
N GLY A 82 -3.66 -10.25 0.35
CA GLY A 82 -4.72 -10.89 -0.42
C GLY A 82 -5.48 -12.01 0.31
N ARG A 83 -5.02 -12.49 1.47
CA ARG A 83 -5.69 -13.55 2.23
C ARG A 83 -7.07 -13.11 2.73
N LEU A 84 -7.16 -11.90 3.30
CA LEU A 84 -8.42 -11.33 3.72
C LEU A 84 -9.38 -11.15 2.54
N GLN A 85 -8.90 -10.54 1.47
CA GLN A 85 -9.69 -10.28 0.26
C GLN A 85 -10.26 -11.58 -0.32
N ARG A 86 -9.44 -12.64 -0.38
CA ARG A 86 -9.88 -13.97 -0.80
C ARG A 86 -10.97 -14.53 0.11
N ARG A 87 -10.86 -14.34 1.42
CA ARG A 87 -11.87 -14.78 2.38
C ARG A 87 -13.18 -14.03 2.21
N LEU A 88 -13.15 -12.71 2.01
CA LEU A 88 -14.34 -11.90 1.75
C LEU A 88 -15.03 -12.30 0.44
N GLU A 89 -14.26 -12.63 -0.62
CA GLU A 89 -14.81 -13.15 -1.88
C GLU A 89 -15.53 -14.49 -1.69
N LEU A 90 -14.96 -15.42 -0.92
CA LEU A 90 -15.60 -16.69 -0.59
C LEU A 90 -16.90 -16.49 0.20
N LEU A 91 -16.95 -15.49 1.06
CA LEU A 91 -18.13 -15.09 1.82
C LEU A 91 -19.12 -14.24 1.00
N ARG A 92 -18.74 -13.86 -0.22
CA ARG A 92 -19.52 -12.99 -1.13
C ARG A 92 -19.85 -11.64 -0.48
N VAL A 93 -18.88 -11.06 0.21
CA VAL A 93 -18.99 -9.75 0.85
C VAL A 93 -18.36 -8.71 -0.07
N PRO A 94 -19.10 -7.67 -0.51
CA PRO A 94 -18.50 -6.52 -1.21
C PRO A 94 -17.50 -5.82 -0.27
N TYR A 95 -16.33 -5.45 -0.79
CA TYR A 95 -15.29 -4.81 0.02
C TYR A 95 -14.53 -3.75 -0.76
N THR A 96 -14.02 -2.74 -0.04
CA THR A 96 -13.21 -1.66 -0.61
C THR A 96 -11.80 -2.13 -0.97
N GLY A 97 -11.21 -1.52 -2.00
CA GLY A 97 -9.83 -1.76 -2.39
C GLY A 97 -9.62 -2.88 -3.39
N SER A 98 -8.38 -3.30 -3.52
CA SER A 98 -7.91 -4.24 -4.54
C SER A 98 -8.31 -5.68 -4.28
N GLY A 99 -8.37 -6.50 -5.32
CA GLY A 99 -8.66 -7.93 -5.22
C GLY A 99 -7.45 -8.73 -4.68
N PRO A 100 -7.67 -10.03 -4.34
CA PRO A 100 -6.68 -10.85 -3.66
C PRO A 100 -5.37 -11.00 -4.43
N ASP A 101 -5.44 -11.19 -5.76
CA ASP A 101 -4.22 -11.37 -6.56
C ASP A 101 -3.43 -10.07 -6.70
N ALA A 102 -4.12 -8.93 -6.83
CA ALA A 102 -3.48 -7.61 -6.87
C ALA A 102 -2.82 -7.25 -5.54
N CYS A 103 -3.48 -7.51 -4.40
CA CYS A 103 -2.92 -7.33 -3.07
C CYS A 103 -1.67 -8.22 -2.86
N ARG A 104 -1.74 -9.50 -3.24
CA ARG A 104 -0.61 -10.43 -3.16
C ARG A 104 0.58 -9.95 -4.00
N LEU A 105 0.33 -9.47 -5.22
CA LEU A 105 1.38 -8.92 -6.07
C LEU A 105 1.97 -7.64 -5.48
N ALA A 106 1.14 -6.72 -5.01
CA ALA A 106 1.57 -5.46 -4.43
C ALA A 106 2.42 -5.66 -3.15
N MET A 107 2.06 -6.63 -2.32
CA MET A 107 2.78 -6.93 -1.08
C MET A 107 4.19 -7.48 -1.35
N SER A 108 4.40 -8.31 -2.37
CA SER A 108 5.71 -8.82 -2.75
C SER A 108 6.42 -7.86 -3.71
N LYS A 109 7.52 -7.25 -3.23
CA LYS A 109 8.31 -6.30 -4.03
C LYS A 109 8.90 -6.95 -5.27
N SER A 110 9.40 -8.19 -5.15
CA SER A 110 9.94 -8.94 -6.28
C SER A 110 8.86 -9.27 -7.32
N ALA A 111 7.66 -9.72 -6.89
CA ALA A 111 6.55 -9.99 -7.80
C ALA A 111 6.03 -8.70 -8.47
N SER A 112 5.94 -7.58 -7.73
CA SER A 112 5.61 -6.28 -8.32
C SER A 112 6.61 -5.88 -9.40
N LYS A 113 7.91 -6.00 -9.13
CA LYS A 113 8.98 -5.67 -10.09
C LYS A 113 8.92 -6.52 -11.35
N GLU A 114 8.66 -7.83 -11.22
CA GLU A 114 8.44 -8.70 -12.38
C GLU A 114 7.29 -8.21 -13.25
N ARG A 115 6.18 -7.81 -12.66
CA ARG A 115 5.03 -7.26 -13.40
C ARG A 115 5.34 -5.92 -14.04
N PHE A 116 6.09 -5.05 -13.36
CA PHE A 116 6.54 -3.77 -13.92
C PHE A 116 7.45 -3.99 -15.13
N LEU A 117 8.41 -4.90 -15.04
CA LEU A 117 9.29 -5.25 -16.17
C LEU A 117 8.51 -5.84 -17.35
N GLN A 118 7.56 -6.74 -17.10
CA GLN A 118 6.68 -7.30 -18.13
C GLN A 118 5.83 -6.24 -18.85
N ALA A 119 5.46 -5.18 -18.12
CA ALA A 119 4.71 -4.03 -18.65
C ALA A 119 5.62 -2.96 -19.28
N GLY A 120 6.95 -3.16 -19.31
CA GLY A 120 7.92 -2.19 -19.84
C GLY A 120 8.07 -0.95 -18.96
N LEU A 121 7.72 -1.03 -17.68
CA LEU A 121 7.82 0.08 -16.73
C LEU A 121 9.21 0.09 -16.06
N PRO A 122 9.80 1.28 -15.83
CA PRO A 122 11.12 1.40 -15.22
C PRO A 122 11.09 1.01 -13.75
N THR A 123 11.80 -0.05 -13.41
CA THR A 123 12.13 -0.44 -12.05
C THR A 123 13.57 -0.93 -12.00
N LEU A 124 14.18 -0.92 -10.82
CA LEU A 124 15.59 -1.28 -10.66
C LEU A 124 15.81 -2.78 -10.84
N ASP A 125 16.96 -3.15 -11.40
CA ASP A 125 17.44 -4.52 -11.31
C ASP A 125 17.55 -4.96 -9.86
N TYR A 126 17.31 -6.23 -9.60
CA TYR A 126 17.32 -6.74 -8.22
C TYR A 126 17.85 -8.18 -8.14
N LEU A 127 18.17 -8.58 -6.93
CA LEU A 127 18.45 -9.95 -6.55
C LEU A 127 17.52 -10.32 -5.40
N LEU A 128 16.80 -11.43 -5.52
CA LEU A 128 16.05 -12.03 -4.43
C LEU A 128 16.86 -13.17 -3.83
N VAL A 129 17.03 -13.17 -2.51
CA VAL A 129 17.79 -14.17 -1.75
C VAL A 129 16.97 -14.63 -0.55
N ALA A 130 17.23 -15.87 -0.10
CA ALA A 130 16.76 -16.30 1.22
C ALA A 130 17.68 -15.70 2.31
N ALA A 131 17.09 -15.34 3.45
CA ALA A 131 17.86 -14.75 4.57
C ALA A 131 18.95 -15.69 5.11
N GLY A 132 18.84 -17.01 4.88
CA GLY A 132 19.81 -18.03 5.28
C GLY A 132 20.79 -18.47 4.19
N ASP A 133 20.81 -17.82 3.03
CA ASP A 133 21.76 -18.13 1.95
C ASP A 133 23.22 -17.84 2.39
N ASP A 134 24.17 -18.58 1.81
CA ASP A 134 25.60 -18.35 2.09
C ASP A 134 26.00 -16.91 1.72
N PRO A 135 26.52 -16.12 2.67
CA PRO A 135 26.87 -14.72 2.40
C PRO A 135 27.87 -14.52 1.26
N ARG A 136 28.79 -15.47 1.04
CA ARG A 136 29.77 -15.42 -0.05
C ARG A 136 29.11 -15.61 -1.41
N GLU A 137 28.18 -16.55 -1.50
CA GLU A 137 27.40 -16.78 -2.71
C GLU A 137 26.55 -15.57 -3.03
N VAL A 138 25.87 -15.01 -2.03
CA VAL A 138 25.05 -13.79 -2.20
C VAL A 138 25.91 -12.61 -2.65
N GLN A 139 27.08 -12.37 -2.05
CA GLN A 139 28.01 -11.32 -2.48
C GLN A 139 28.45 -11.51 -3.94
N SER A 140 28.78 -12.74 -4.33
CA SER A 140 29.15 -13.07 -5.72
C SER A 140 28.03 -12.75 -6.71
N ARG A 141 26.78 -13.11 -6.38
CA ARG A 141 25.60 -12.79 -7.19
C ARG A 141 25.29 -11.29 -7.22
N ALA A 142 25.48 -10.61 -6.10
CA ALA A 142 25.24 -9.17 -5.96
C ALA A 142 26.30 -8.30 -6.64
N ALA A 143 27.49 -8.85 -6.96
CA ALA A 143 28.59 -8.12 -7.61
C ALA A 143 28.22 -7.52 -8.99
N ARG A 144 27.13 -7.98 -9.62
CA ARG A 144 26.58 -7.40 -10.87
C ARG A 144 25.82 -6.10 -10.65
N LEU A 145 25.41 -5.80 -9.41
CA LEU A 145 24.65 -4.60 -9.07
C LEU A 145 25.62 -3.49 -8.60
N PRO A 146 25.40 -2.24 -9.03
CA PRO A 146 26.24 -1.12 -8.60
C PRO A 146 25.93 -0.73 -7.13
N TYR A 147 27.00 -0.59 -6.34
CA TYR A 147 26.90 -0.04 -4.97
C TYR A 147 26.69 1.49 -4.98
N PRO A 148 26.02 2.06 -3.96
CA PRO A 148 25.47 1.38 -2.77
C PRO A 148 24.25 0.51 -3.09
N LEU A 149 24.06 -0.58 -2.33
CA LEU A 149 22.89 -1.44 -2.42
C LEU A 149 21.95 -1.20 -1.25
N ILE A 150 20.66 -1.45 -1.45
CA ILE A 150 19.66 -1.49 -0.40
C ILE A 150 19.14 -2.93 -0.27
N ALA A 151 19.11 -3.44 0.97
CA ALA A 151 18.49 -4.71 1.31
C ALA A 151 17.19 -4.44 2.06
N LYS A 152 16.11 -5.11 1.67
CA LYS A 152 14.79 -4.93 2.26
C LYS A 152 14.01 -6.24 2.26
N PRO A 153 13.14 -6.48 3.26
CA PRO A 153 12.22 -7.61 3.24
C PRO A 153 11.35 -7.56 1.99
N ASP A 154 11.09 -8.71 1.36
CA ASP A 154 10.29 -8.77 0.12
C ASP A 154 8.83 -8.39 0.38
N SER A 155 8.23 -8.88 1.47
CA SER A 155 6.79 -8.79 1.75
C SER A 155 6.49 -8.08 3.07
N GLN A 156 7.17 -6.95 3.33
CA GLN A 156 6.91 -6.12 4.51
C GLN A 156 6.67 -4.67 4.14
N GLY A 157 5.72 -4.04 4.83
CA GLY A 157 5.42 -2.62 4.77
C GLY A 157 6.29 -1.78 5.71
N SER A 158 5.92 -0.50 5.86
CA SER A 158 6.45 0.44 6.85
C SER A 158 7.98 0.58 6.89
N SER A 159 8.69 0.22 5.83
CA SER A 159 10.17 0.24 5.73
C SER A 159 10.90 -0.53 6.86
N LEU A 160 10.22 -1.49 7.49
CA LEU A 160 10.82 -2.36 8.51
C LEU A 160 11.97 -3.18 7.90
N GLY A 161 13.11 -3.21 8.58
CA GLY A 161 14.27 -4.01 8.17
C GLY A 161 15.02 -3.49 6.94
N VAL A 162 14.68 -2.32 6.41
CA VAL A 162 15.37 -1.70 5.27
C VAL A 162 16.75 -1.20 5.70
N GLY A 163 17.79 -1.49 4.90
CA GLY A 163 19.14 -1.03 5.21
C GLY A 163 20.03 -0.87 3.97
N VAL A 164 20.84 0.20 3.96
CA VAL A 164 21.77 0.49 2.88
C VAL A 164 23.14 -0.09 3.20
N ALA A 165 23.72 -0.86 2.26
CA ALA A 165 25.09 -1.33 2.25
C ALA A 165 25.91 -0.46 1.27
N ARG A 166 26.91 0.26 1.77
CA ARG A 166 27.77 1.09 0.95
C ARG A 166 28.91 0.30 0.33
N THR A 167 29.29 -0.79 0.97
CA THR A 167 30.37 -1.69 0.54
C THR A 167 29.90 -3.15 0.55
N PRO A 168 30.58 -4.05 -0.18
CA PRO A 168 30.28 -5.48 -0.13
C PRO A 168 30.33 -6.08 1.28
N ASP A 169 31.20 -5.59 2.14
CA ASP A 169 31.36 -6.11 3.52
C ASP A 169 30.18 -5.77 4.43
N GLU A 170 29.41 -4.73 4.12
CA GLU A 170 28.23 -4.34 4.87
C GLU A 170 26.98 -5.15 4.48
N LEU A 171 26.96 -5.74 3.27
CA LEU A 171 25.77 -6.38 2.71
C LEU A 171 25.25 -7.56 3.55
N PRO A 172 26.09 -8.48 4.09
CA PRO A 172 25.61 -9.58 4.91
C PRO A 172 24.82 -9.11 6.13
N GLN A 173 25.31 -8.06 6.82
CA GLN A 173 24.62 -7.49 7.97
C GLN A 173 23.22 -6.92 7.60
N ARG A 174 23.10 -6.28 6.43
CA ARG A 174 21.83 -5.74 5.96
C ARG A 174 20.83 -6.84 5.62
N ILE A 175 21.31 -7.93 5.02
CA ILE A 175 20.50 -9.12 4.74
C ILE A 175 20.01 -9.76 6.05
N GLU A 176 20.87 -9.92 7.03
CA GLU A 176 20.50 -10.44 8.35
C GLU A 176 19.43 -9.56 9.04
N GLN A 177 19.57 -8.23 8.95
CA GLN A 177 18.59 -7.29 9.51
C GLN A 177 17.23 -7.43 8.83
N ALA A 178 17.19 -7.45 7.49
CA ALA A 178 15.96 -7.62 6.71
C ALA A 178 15.34 -9.01 6.95
N GLY A 179 16.17 -10.04 7.05
CA GLY A 179 15.77 -11.43 7.29
C GLY A 179 15.07 -11.70 8.63
N LYS A 180 15.10 -10.74 9.57
CA LYS A 180 14.32 -10.82 10.81
C LYS A 180 12.82 -10.59 10.59
N PHE A 181 12.46 -9.98 9.47
CA PHE A 181 11.10 -9.58 9.14
C PHE A 181 10.49 -10.41 8.00
N ASP A 182 11.32 -11.01 7.14
CA ASP A 182 10.86 -11.82 6.01
C ASP A 182 11.93 -12.86 5.65
N PRO A 183 11.56 -14.12 5.36
CA PRO A 183 12.51 -15.14 4.92
C PRO A 183 13.16 -14.82 3.57
N TYR A 184 12.60 -13.90 2.79
CA TYR A 184 13.15 -13.43 1.53
C TYR A 184 13.55 -11.97 1.60
N VAL A 185 14.75 -11.68 1.11
CA VAL A 185 15.34 -10.33 1.08
C VAL A 185 15.58 -9.91 -0.35
N LEU A 186 15.02 -8.77 -0.73
CA LEU A 186 15.28 -8.11 -2.01
C LEU A 186 16.47 -7.18 -1.86
N ILE A 187 17.44 -7.30 -2.78
CA ILE A 187 18.63 -6.48 -2.86
C ILE A 187 18.60 -5.75 -4.21
N GLU A 188 18.73 -4.42 -4.19
CA GLU A 188 18.73 -3.61 -5.40
C GLU A 188 19.69 -2.42 -5.25
N PRO A 189 20.10 -1.73 -6.34
CA PRO A 189 20.85 -0.49 -6.25
C PRO A 189 20.09 0.57 -5.43
N TYR A 190 20.78 1.25 -4.53
CA TYR A 190 20.22 2.41 -3.85
C TYR A 190 20.27 3.63 -4.76
N VAL A 191 19.12 4.11 -5.20
CA VAL A 191 19.01 5.31 -6.03
C VAL A 191 19.20 6.55 -5.17
N GLN A 192 20.27 7.29 -5.39
CA GLN A 192 20.43 8.63 -4.84
C GLN A 192 19.53 9.60 -5.61
N GLY A 193 18.80 10.46 -4.87
CA GLY A 193 17.93 11.43 -5.50
C GLY A 193 16.66 11.71 -4.68
N ARG A 194 15.61 12.11 -5.37
CA ARG A 194 14.34 12.57 -4.78
C ARG A 194 13.34 11.43 -4.68
N GLU A 195 12.59 11.40 -3.59
CA GLU A 195 11.54 10.41 -3.37
C GLU A 195 10.16 11.03 -3.60
N PHE A 196 9.30 10.31 -4.31
CA PHE A 196 7.96 10.77 -4.67
C PHE A 196 6.94 9.69 -4.35
N THR A 197 5.74 10.13 -4.05
CA THR A 197 4.58 9.28 -3.91
C THR A 197 3.42 9.81 -4.73
N VAL A 198 2.70 8.92 -5.40
CA VAL A 198 1.50 9.23 -6.18
C VAL A 198 0.33 8.46 -5.60
N THR A 199 -0.72 9.18 -5.22
CA THR A 199 -1.97 8.59 -4.70
C THR A 199 -3.03 8.57 -5.79
N LEU A 200 -3.68 7.41 -5.98
CA LEU A 200 -4.67 7.16 -7.04
C LEU A 200 -5.95 6.53 -6.46
N ILE A 201 -7.09 6.80 -7.10
CA ILE A 201 -8.28 5.95 -7.01
C ILE A 201 -8.54 5.38 -8.41
N GLY A 202 -8.31 4.07 -8.58
CA GLY A 202 -8.33 3.47 -9.90
C GLY A 202 -7.27 4.09 -10.82
N ARG A 203 -7.71 4.88 -11.83
CA ARG A 203 -6.82 5.65 -12.74
C ARG A 203 -6.79 7.14 -12.44
N ASP A 204 -7.63 7.60 -11.52
CA ASP A 204 -7.70 9.02 -11.16
C ASP A 204 -6.57 9.37 -10.19
N VAL A 205 -5.63 10.20 -10.62
CA VAL A 205 -4.57 10.73 -9.76
C VAL A 205 -5.19 11.77 -8.83
N LEU A 206 -5.05 11.55 -7.53
CA LEU A 206 -5.47 12.53 -6.52
C LEU A 206 -4.39 13.59 -6.32
N SER A 207 -3.15 13.14 -6.09
CA SER A 207 -2.01 14.05 -5.94
C SER A 207 -0.68 13.31 -6.09
N THR A 208 0.35 14.06 -6.44
CA THR A 208 1.75 13.68 -6.38
C THR A 208 2.44 14.52 -5.31
N ALA A 209 3.22 13.86 -4.45
CA ALA A 209 4.01 14.55 -3.43
C ALA A 209 5.47 14.13 -3.49
N GLU A 210 6.37 15.07 -3.15
CA GLU A 210 7.77 14.78 -2.85
C GLU A 210 7.93 14.57 -1.35
N ILE A 211 8.64 13.52 -0.97
CA ILE A 211 9.00 13.22 0.42
C ILE A 211 10.44 13.65 0.62
N VAL A 212 10.66 14.65 1.46
CA VAL A 212 11.99 15.18 1.78
C VAL A 212 12.39 14.71 3.17
N SER A 213 13.31 13.75 3.24
CA SER A 213 13.88 13.25 4.49
C SER A 213 15.29 13.81 4.67
N SER A 214 15.64 14.22 5.89
CA SER A 214 16.98 14.68 6.23
C SER A 214 18.05 13.59 6.10
N ARG A 215 17.66 12.31 6.22
CA ARG A 215 18.54 11.13 6.15
C ARG A 215 18.67 10.52 4.76
N GLY A 216 17.93 11.03 3.77
CA GLY A 216 17.95 10.55 2.38
C GLY A 216 17.25 9.22 2.14
N VAL A 217 16.79 8.51 3.18
CA VAL A 217 15.94 7.31 3.12
C VAL A 217 14.72 7.56 3.97
N PHE A 218 13.53 7.33 3.42
CA PHE A 218 12.28 7.37 4.17
C PHE A 218 12.05 6.01 4.83
N ASP A 219 12.84 5.74 5.89
CA ASP A 219 12.78 4.50 6.67
C ASP A 219 11.69 4.55 7.76
N TYR A 220 11.62 3.48 8.58
CA TYR A 220 10.64 3.38 9.67
C TYR A 220 10.78 4.52 10.69
N ALA A 221 12.01 4.89 11.02
CA ALA A 221 12.27 5.98 11.96
C ALA A 221 11.76 7.32 11.41
N ALA A 222 11.98 7.59 10.10
CA ALA A 222 11.46 8.78 9.43
C ALA A 222 9.92 8.80 9.34
N LYS A 223 9.25 7.63 9.40
CA LYS A 223 7.78 7.52 9.32
C LYS A 223 7.10 7.70 10.68
N TYR A 224 7.71 7.22 11.75
CA TYR A 224 7.02 7.05 13.05
C TYR A 224 7.78 7.61 14.25
N GLU A 225 9.06 7.98 14.13
CA GLU A 225 9.84 8.57 15.22
C GLU A 225 9.84 10.08 15.12
N ALA A 226 9.50 10.76 16.22
CA ALA A 226 9.33 12.21 16.27
C ALA A 226 10.63 13.02 16.01
N ASP A 227 11.80 12.38 16.05
CA ASP A 227 13.11 13.03 15.93
C ASP A 227 13.63 13.13 14.47
N ASP A 228 12.92 12.60 13.48
CA ASP A 228 13.30 12.76 12.07
C ASP A 228 12.14 13.39 11.26
N PRO A 229 12.00 14.72 11.32
CA PRO A 229 10.95 15.41 10.59
C PRO A 229 11.17 15.24 9.09
N HIS A 230 10.19 14.65 8.42
CA HIS A 230 10.10 14.66 6.98
C HIS A 230 9.12 15.74 6.52
N GLU A 231 9.46 16.39 5.44
CA GLU A 231 8.59 17.37 4.78
C GLU A 231 7.89 16.70 3.60
N VAL A 232 6.59 16.91 3.48
CA VAL A 232 5.79 16.44 2.34
C VAL A 232 5.41 17.64 1.50
N ARG A 233 5.89 17.71 0.26
CA ARG A 233 5.67 18.82 -0.67
C ARG A 233 4.72 18.40 -1.76
N PHE A 234 3.54 19.01 -1.79
CA PHE A 234 2.52 18.78 -2.81
C PHE A 234 2.56 19.80 -3.96
N ASP A 235 3.11 20.99 -3.72
CA ASP A 235 3.12 22.08 -4.71
C ASP A 235 4.30 21.89 -5.69
N LEU A 236 4.16 20.91 -6.59
CA LEU A 236 5.17 20.51 -7.55
C LEU A 236 4.80 21.01 -8.96
N PRO A 237 5.80 21.37 -9.81
CA PRO A 237 5.53 21.71 -11.21
C PRO A 237 4.92 20.52 -11.97
N VAL A 238 3.89 20.79 -12.76
CA VAL A 238 3.15 19.78 -13.54
C VAL A 238 4.06 19.00 -14.49
N GLU A 239 5.06 19.66 -15.07
CA GLU A 239 6.04 19.02 -15.95
C GLU A 239 6.85 17.95 -15.23
N SER A 240 7.06 18.10 -13.91
CA SER A 240 7.78 17.14 -13.08
C SER A 240 6.88 15.98 -12.62
N THR A 241 5.58 16.22 -12.45
CA THR A 241 4.65 15.21 -11.91
C THR A 241 4.08 14.30 -12.98
N ARG A 242 3.79 14.80 -14.18
CA ARG A 242 3.19 14.01 -15.28
C ARG A 242 3.89 12.68 -15.58
N PRO A 243 5.24 12.61 -15.69
CA PRO A 243 5.91 11.34 -15.93
C PRO A 243 5.72 10.35 -14.76
N LEU A 244 5.70 10.85 -13.51
CA LEU A 244 5.48 10.05 -12.31
C LEU A 244 4.06 9.50 -12.25
N GLU A 245 3.07 10.35 -12.56
CA GLU A 245 1.66 10.01 -12.62
C GLU A 245 1.37 8.93 -13.67
N ALA A 246 1.95 9.06 -14.86
CA ALA A 246 1.83 8.06 -15.92
C ALA A 246 2.41 6.69 -15.50
N LEU A 247 3.57 6.69 -14.82
CA LEU A 247 4.18 5.48 -14.29
C LEU A 247 3.34 4.87 -13.16
N ALA A 248 2.78 5.69 -12.28
CA ALA A 248 1.93 5.22 -11.20
C ALA A 248 0.64 4.57 -11.72
N ILE A 249 0.00 5.16 -12.73
CA ILE A 249 -1.16 4.56 -13.42
C ILE A 249 -0.74 3.23 -14.05
N GLY A 250 0.37 3.20 -14.78
CA GLY A 250 0.89 1.97 -15.39
C GLY A 250 1.20 0.88 -14.36
N ALA A 251 1.76 1.23 -13.21
CA ALA A 251 2.03 0.29 -12.11
C ALA A 251 0.73 -0.29 -11.53
N ALA A 252 -0.28 0.56 -11.30
CA ALA A 252 -1.59 0.13 -10.82
C ALA A 252 -2.27 -0.84 -11.82
N GLU A 253 -2.18 -0.56 -13.11
CA GLU A 253 -2.68 -1.43 -14.18
C GLU A 253 -1.91 -2.76 -14.27
N ALA A 254 -0.58 -2.72 -14.20
CA ALA A 254 0.26 -3.91 -14.26
C ALA A 254 -0.01 -4.90 -13.12
N LEU A 255 -0.37 -4.40 -11.93
CA LEU A 255 -0.74 -5.22 -10.78
C LEU A 255 -2.25 -5.53 -10.74
N GLY A 256 -3.08 -4.88 -11.56
CA GLY A 256 -4.53 -5.04 -11.56
C GLY A 256 -5.20 -4.50 -10.29
N THR A 257 -4.66 -3.44 -9.70
CA THR A 257 -5.20 -2.82 -8.50
C THR A 257 -6.46 -2.00 -8.79
N ARG A 258 -7.26 -1.77 -7.75
CA ARG A 258 -8.47 -0.94 -7.78
C ARG A 258 -8.64 -0.22 -6.44
N GLY A 259 -9.56 0.76 -6.41
CA GLY A 259 -9.77 1.60 -5.23
C GLY A 259 -8.56 2.51 -4.97
N LEU A 260 -8.36 2.87 -3.71
CA LEU A 260 -7.28 3.75 -3.28
C LEU A 260 -5.95 2.99 -3.22
N VAL A 261 -4.94 3.51 -3.90
CA VAL A 261 -3.57 2.96 -3.88
C VAL A 261 -2.55 4.10 -3.81
N ARG A 262 -1.36 3.78 -3.33
CA ARG A 262 -0.21 4.69 -3.31
C ARG A 262 0.97 4.02 -4.02
N VAL A 263 1.58 4.74 -4.94
CA VAL A 263 2.77 4.29 -5.68
C VAL A 263 3.95 5.13 -5.26
N ASP A 264 5.00 4.47 -4.79
CA ASP A 264 6.22 5.11 -4.33
C ASP A 264 7.31 4.97 -5.41
N LEU A 265 7.95 6.10 -5.74
CA LEU A 265 8.94 6.22 -6.82
C LEU A 265 10.18 6.95 -6.33
N ARG A 266 11.30 6.69 -6.98
CA ARG A 266 12.51 7.49 -6.81
C ARG A 266 12.97 8.06 -8.13
N MET A 267 13.37 9.34 -8.13
CA MET A 267 13.96 10.02 -9.27
C MET A 267 15.45 10.19 -9.02
N ASP A 268 16.28 9.64 -9.89
CA ASP A 268 17.71 9.76 -9.76
C ASP A 268 18.22 11.17 -10.15
N GLU A 269 19.53 11.41 -9.98
CA GLU A 269 20.18 12.69 -10.29
C GLU A 269 20.10 13.06 -11.77
N ALA A 270 19.86 12.09 -12.65
CA ALA A 270 19.61 12.32 -14.09
C ALA A 270 18.13 12.54 -14.42
N ASN A 271 17.28 12.73 -13.40
CA ASN A 271 15.81 12.88 -13.50
C ASN A 271 15.12 11.66 -14.14
N ARG A 272 15.67 10.45 -13.98
CA ARG A 272 15.02 9.22 -14.41
C ARG A 272 14.20 8.65 -13.25
N PRO A 273 12.88 8.45 -13.42
CA PRO A 273 12.05 7.88 -12.38
C PRO A 273 12.15 6.36 -12.35
N TRP A 274 12.09 5.80 -11.14
CA TRP A 274 12.14 4.37 -10.86
C TRP A 274 10.98 3.98 -9.92
N LEU A 275 10.17 3.02 -10.32
CA LEU A 275 9.14 2.44 -9.46
C LEU A 275 9.80 1.64 -8.35
N LEU A 276 9.44 1.92 -7.10
CA LEU A 276 9.90 1.20 -5.92
C LEU A 276 8.88 0.14 -5.50
N GLU A 277 7.67 0.56 -5.18
CA GLU A 277 6.59 -0.29 -4.70
C GLU A 277 5.21 0.35 -4.92
N LEU A 278 4.16 -0.46 -4.79
CA LEU A 278 2.77 -0.02 -4.75
C LEU A 278 2.12 -0.54 -3.47
N ASN A 279 1.51 0.36 -2.70
CA ASN A 279 0.71 0.01 -1.54
C ASN A 279 -0.77 -0.05 -1.94
N ALA A 280 -1.39 -1.23 -1.78
CA ALA A 280 -2.77 -1.50 -2.18
C ALA A 280 -3.82 -1.17 -1.10
N VAL A 281 -3.39 -0.91 0.15
CA VAL A 281 -4.25 -0.52 1.28
C VAL A 281 -3.55 0.59 2.09
N PRO A 282 -3.43 1.81 1.54
CA PRO A 282 -2.73 2.89 2.22
C PRO A 282 -3.46 3.34 3.49
N GLY A 283 -2.69 3.76 4.51
CA GLY A 283 -3.22 4.25 5.78
C GLY A 283 -4.10 5.49 5.62
N LEU A 284 -5.09 5.62 6.51
CA LEU A 284 -6.03 6.74 6.58
C LEU A 284 -6.02 7.40 7.97
N THR A 285 -4.85 7.44 8.62
CA THR A 285 -4.63 8.26 9.81
C THR A 285 -4.45 9.73 9.42
N ASP A 286 -4.55 10.64 10.36
CA ASP A 286 -4.42 12.09 10.10
C ASP A 286 -3.04 12.47 9.52
N THR A 287 -2.01 11.69 9.84
CA THR A 287 -0.64 11.89 9.34
C THR A 287 -0.35 11.12 8.05
N SER A 288 -1.27 10.25 7.60
CA SER A 288 -1.07 9.42 6.40
C SER A 288 -1.07 10.25 5.12
N LEU A 289 -0.23 9.85 4.16
CA LEU A 289 -0.08 10.55 2.88
C LEU A 289 -1.34 10.49 2.00
N ALA A 290 -2.09 9.38 2.05
CA ALA A 290 -3.26 9.19 1.19
C ALA A 290 -4.43 10.15 1.52
N PRO A 291 -4.86 10.36 2.78
CA PRO A 291 -5.87 11.37 3.10
C PRO A 291 -5.38 12.79 2.83
N GLN A 292 -4.10 13.11 3.05
CA GLN A 292 -3.55 14.42 2.69
C GLN A 292 -3.61 14.66 1.16
N ALA A 293 -3.26 13.66 0.37
CA ALA A 293 -3.36 13.72 -1.10
C ALA A 293 -4.82 13.89 -1.56
N ALA A 294 -5.77 13.18 -0.94
CA ALA A 294 -7.18 13.30 -1.24
C ALA A 294 -7.73 14.70 -0.91
N ALA A 295 -7.39 15.24 0.27
CA ALA A 295 -7.78 16.59 0.66
C ALA A 295 -7.25 17.66 -0.31
N ARG A 296 -6.02 17.52 -0.82
CA ARG A 296 -5.46 18.39 -1.88
C ARG A 296 -6.24 18.32 -3.18
N ALA A 297 -6.81 17.17 -3.52
CA ALA A 297 -7.71 17.00 -4.65
C ALA A 297 -9.14 17.49 -4.36
N GLY A 298 -9.39 18.10 -3.20
CA GLY A 298 -10.73 18.55 -2.77
C GLY A 298 -11.63 17.42 -2.27
N LEU A 299 -11.07 16.27 -1.94
CA LEU A 299 -11.80 15.08 -1.49
C LEU A 299 -11.49 14.84 0.00
N GLU A 300 -12.29 15.43 0.87
CA GLU A 300 -12.22 15.25 2.33
C GLU A 300 -12.48 13.78 2.72
N LEU A 301 -11.98 13.35 3.88
CA LEU A 301 -12.03 11.95 4.31
C LEU A 301 -13.42 11.30 4.26
N PRO A 302 -14.52 11.96 4.67
CA PRO A 302 -15.86 11.39 4.54
C PRO A 302 -16.24 11.08 3.08
N HIS A 303 -15.96 12.01 2.16
CA HIS A 303 -16.24 11.83 0.73
C HIS A 303 -15.33 10.79 0.09
N LEU A 304 -14.07 10.71 0.54
CA LEU A 304 -13.14 9.66 0.11
C LEU A 304 -13.67 8.28 0.50
N CYS A 305 -14.03 8.08 1.77
CA CYS A 305 -14.56 6.80 2.27
C CYS A 305 -15.86 6.42 1.57
N GLU A 306 -16.78 7.37 1.40
CA GLU A 306 -18.03 7.15 0.66
C GLU A 306 -17.78 6.75 -0.79
N ARG A 307 -16.86 7.43 -1.51
CA ARG A 307 -16.47 7.08 -2.88
C ARG A 307 -15.95 5.64 -2.95
N LEU A 308 -15.04 5.24 -2.06
CA LEU A 308 -14.49 3.89 -2.05
C LEU A 308 -15.57 2.81 -1.81
N VAL A 309 -16.54 3.08 -0.94
CA VAL A 309 -17.69 2.19 -0.71
C VAL A 309 -18.56 2.10 -1.95
N ARG A 310 -18.90 3.23 -2.58
CA ARG A 310 -19.72 3.24 -3.81
C ARG A 310 -19.03 2.52 -4.97
N ASP A 311 -17.72 2.72 -5.13
CA ASP A 311 -16.93 2.08 -6.18
C ASP A 311 -16.94 0.55 -6.00
N CYS A 312 -16.80 0.03 -4.77
CA CYS A 312 -16.85 -1.41 -4.55
C CYS A 312 -18.25 -2.01 -4.81
N LEU A 313 -19.33 -1.30 -4.47
CA LEU A 313 -20.70 -1.75 -4.76
C LEU A 313 -21.02 -1.73 -6.26
N ALA A 314 -20.55 -0.72 -7.00
CA ALA A 314 -20.70 -0.68 -8.45
C ALA A 314 -20.01 -1.84 -9.18
N LEU A 315 -18.86 -2.30 -8.68
CA LEU A 315 -18.16 -3.47 -9.21
C LEU A 315 -18.95 -4.77 -9.04
N GLU A 316 -19.65 -4.94 -7.92
CA GLU A 316 -20.48 -6.13 -7.69
C GLU A 316 -21.70 -6.19 -8.62
N LEU A 317 -22.24 -5.05 -9.03
CA LEU A 317 -23.34 -4.98 -9.99
C LEU A 317 -22.91 -5.32 -11.42
N SER A 318 -21.62 -5.20 -11.73
CA SER A 318 -21.06 -5.45 -13.07
C SER A 318 -20.61 -6.91 -13.28
N ARG A 319 -20.64 -7.75 -12.22
CA ARG A 319 -20.31 -9.18 -12.23
C ARG A 319 -21.55 -10.05 -12.40
#